data_c56751a1e60819ddcf9d8b6b78c4653f
#
_entry.id   c56751a1e60819ddcf9d8b6b78c4653f
#
_cell.length_a   1.000
_cell.length_b   1.000
_cell.length_c   1.000
_cell.angle_alpha   90.00
_cell.angle_beta   90.00
_cell.angle_gamma   90.00
#
_symmetry.space_group_name_H-M   'P 1'
#
loop_
_entity.id
_entity.type
_entity.pdbx_description
1 polymer ?
#
loop_
_entity_poly.entity_id
_entity_poly.type
_entity_poly.pdbx_seq_one_letter_code
_entity_poly.pdbx_strand_id
1 'polypeptide(L)'
;MEQESIFRQGSASLLFSGSGTIPVIDRPKKELYYIDKLRKRKINMEKDLLDVIKSSINEILAGLYDSVRIIEVKTHDQYVLTPSGKIEKQDIFCHEFWDRDDPCKNCVARRSQKAKGIQEKVEVYHNKVYLVVGLPIADGEYIIEIVKDITELVTAREEIMFQCEVLRAQLEQVAQTAYVDALTGIWNRRYIEERFPGVLHKADSLGKKVAVFMVDIDHFKVVNDTYGHTNGDEVLRRVARILQRGIRGQDAAVRYGGEEFCVILYDVSEEVAVQIAERIREQISREEIIIEGRKVRVTVSIGVAFGEPGLSVEKLLATADRRLYRGKELGRNRVVWRDE
;
A
#
# COMPACT_ATOMS: atom_id res chain seq x y z
N MET A 1 -4.24 -19.84 -26.92
CA MET A 1 -2.75 -19.82 -26.96
C MET A 1 -2.13 -18.57 -26.30
N GLU A 2 -2.92 -17.69 -25.64
CA GLU A 2 -2.40 -16.48 -24.96
C GLU A 2 -2.43 -16.53 -23.41
N GLN A 3 -2.91 -17.61 -22.83
CA GLN A 3 -2.95 -17.75 -21.36
C GLN A 3 -1.76 -18.50 -20.75
N GLU A 4 -0.93 -19.15 -21.56
CA GLU A 4 0.27 -19.87 -21.07
C GLU A 4 1.50 -18.97 -20.85
N SER A 5 1.50 -17.73 -21.31
CA SER A 5 2.67 -16.85 -21.22
C SER A 5 2.81 -16.10 -19.89
N ILE A 6 1.76 -16.02 -19.09
CA ILE A 6 1.76 -15.26 -17.84
C ILE A 6 2.40 -16.05 -16.69
N PHE A 7 2.38 -17.38 -16.75
CA PHE A 7 2.93 -18.23 -15.68
C PHE A 7 4.44 -18.56 -15.79
N ARG A 8 5.10 -18.21 -16.90
CA ARG A 8 6.53 -18.55 -17.11
C ARG A 8 7.55 -17.53 -16.62
N GLN A 9 7.15 -16.35 -16.15
CA GLN A 9 8.08 -15.30 -15.68
C GLN A 9 8.03 -14.98 -14.19
N GLY A 10 7.31 -15.75 -13.40
CA GLY A 10 7.24 -15.60 -11.95
C GLY A 10 8.04 -16.67 -11.22
N SER A 11 9.37 -16.66 -11.31
CA SER A 11 10.19 -17.20 -10.22
C SER A 11 10.03 -16.23 -9.04
N ALA A 12 8.89 -16.30 -8.38
CA ALA A 12 8.64 -15.59 -7.15
C ALA A 12 9.56 -16.17 -6.07
N SER A 13 10.75 -15.59 -5.95
CA SER A 13 11.46 -15.56 -4.69
C SER A 13 10.59 -14.77 -3.72
N LEU A 14 9.67 -15.44 -3.05
CA LEU A 14 9.01 -14.95 -1.86
C LEU A 14 10.10 -14.80 -0.78
N LEU A 15 10.80 -13.69 -0.83
CA LEU A 15 11.65 -13.20 0.25
C LEU A 15 10.73 -12.84 1.43
N PHE A 16 10.59 -13.77 2.36
CA PHE A 16 10.23 -13.45 3.73
C PHE A 16 11.39 -12.68 4.37
N SER A 17 11.51 -11.38 4.08
CA SER A 17 12.31 -10.45 4.87
C SER A 17 11.34 -9.64 5.74
N GLY A 18 10.98 -10.22 6.84
CA GLY A 18 10.22 -9.54 7.88
C GLY A 18 10.34 -10.37 9.15
N SER A 19 11.06 -9.87 10.14
CA SER A 19 11.07 -10.37 11.53
C SER A 19 9.71 -10.08 12.19
N GLY A 20 8.65 -10.61 11.61
CA GLY A 20 7.32 -10.67 12.19
C GLY A 20 7.19 -12.02 12.89
N THR A 21 7.23 -12.03 14.22
CA THR A 21 6.74 -13.13 15.03
C THR A 21 5.35 -13.51 14.51
N ILE A 22 5.24 -14.75 14.01
CA ILE A 22 3.95 -15.36 13.67
C ILE A 22 3.07 -15.22 14.92
N PRO A 23 1.88 -14.60 14.85
CA PRO A 23 0.99 -14.55 15.99
C PRO A 23 0.71 -16.00 16.38
N VAL A 24 0.95 -16.32 17.65
CA VAL A 24 0.60 -17.62 18.24
C VAL A 24 -0.90 -17.75 18.03
N ILE A 25 -1.29 -18.58 17.06
CA ILE A 25 -2.69 -18.95 16.85
C ILE A 25 -3.10 -19.63 18.14
N ASP A 26 -4.07 -19.04 18.82
CA ASP A 26 -4.66 -19.57 20.05
C ASP A 26 -5.11 -21.01 19.76
N ARG A 27 -4.37 -21.98 20.30
CA ARG A 27 -4.60 -23.40 20.00
C ARG A 27 -5.98 -23.78 20.53
N PRO A 28 -6.82 -24.43 19.75
CA PRO A 28 -8.16 -24.78 20.18
C PRO A 28 -8.08 -25.66 21.44
N LYS A 29 -8.88 -25.33 22.43
CA LYS A 29 -8.96 -26.02 23.76
C LYS A 29 -9.10 -27.56 23.71
N LYS A 30 -9.33 -28.14 22.54
CA LYS A 30 -9.35 -29.58 22.30
C LYS A 30 -7.98 -30.27 22.43
N GLU A 31 -6.88 -29.61 22.07
CA GLU A 31 -5.52 -30.18 22.18
C GLU A 31 -5.11 -30.42 23.67
N LEU A 32 -5.42 -29.45 24.54
CA LEU A 32 -5.18 -29.55 25.97
C LEU A 32 -6.01 -30.67 26.62
N TYR A 33 -7.21 -30.94 26.14
CA TYR A 33 -8.06 -32.02 26.64
C TYR A 33 -7.46 -33.40 26.38
N TYR A 34 -6.82 -33.64 25.23
CA TYR A 34 -6.18 -34.91 24.91
C TYR A 34 -4.92 -35.17 25.74
N ILE A 35 -4.10 -34.14 25.97
CA ILE A 35 -2.89 -34.22 26.78
C ILE A 35 -3.26 -34.52 28.25
N ASP A 36 -4.32 -33.93 28.75
CA ASP A 36 -4.79 -34.13 30.13
C ASP A 36 -5.41 -35.53 30.35
N LYS A 37 -6.08 -36.07 29.31
CA LYS A 37 -6.63 -37.43 29.31
C LYS A 37 -5.53 -38.51 29.29
N LEU A 38 -4.40 -38.24 28.64
CA LEU A 38 -3.22 -39.11 28.63
C LEU A 38 -2.49 -39.11 29.97
N ARG A 39 -2.50 -38.01 30.75
CA ARG A 39 -1.90 -37.90 32.09
C ARG A 39 -2.68 -38.66 33.16
N LYS A 40 -3.96 -38.89 33.01
CA LYS A 40 -4.83 -39.49 34.05
C LYS A 40 -4.95 -41.01 34.00
N ARG A 41 -4.45 -41.70 32.97
CA ARG A 41 -4.42 -43.18 32.91
C ARG A 41 -3.01 -43.68 33.19
N LYS A 42 -2.84 -44.44 34.27
CA LYS A 42 -1.67 -45.33 34.45
C LYS A 42 -1.75 -46.41 33.37
N ILE A 43 -1.17 -46.16 32.23
CA ILE A 43 -1.09 -47.07 31.08
C ILE A 43 0.21 -47.85 31.28
N ASN A 44 0.17 -49.15 31.04
CA ASN A 44 1.34 -50.01 30.93
C ASN A 44 2.08 -49.58 29.65
N MET A 45 3.21 -48.84 29.83
CA MET A 45 3.48 -47.62 29.07
C MET A 45 4.13 -47.78 27.69
N GLU A 46 4.48 -48.96 27.22
CA GLU A 46 5.24 -49.03 25.98
C GLU A 46 4.46 -49.48 24.73
N LYS A 47 3.53 -50.42 24.89
CA LYS A 47 2.81 -50.98 23.76
C LYS A 47 1.48 -50.24 23.47
N ASP A 48 0.71 -50.00 24.54
CA ASP A 48 -0.61 -49.37 24.42
C ASP A 48 -0.51 -47.87 24.04
N LEU A 49 0.55 -47.17 24.53
CA LEU A 49 0.79 -45.78 24.17
C LEU A 49 1.18 -45.63 22.68
N LEU A 50 1.99 -46.56 22.16
CA LEU A 50 2.40 -46.57 20.77
C LEU A 50 1.20 -46.77 19.84
N ASP A 51 0.26 -47.66 20.21
CA ASP A 51 -0.93 -47.94 19.41
C ASP A 51 -1.96 -46.79 19.45
N VAL A 52 -2.09 -46.11 20.63
CA VAL A 52 -2.89 -44.88 20.72
C VAL A 52 -2.28 -43.74 19.95
N ILE A 53 -0.97 -43.56 20.02
CA ILE A 53 -0.25 -42.53 19.23
C ILE A 53 -0.39 -42.80 17.70
N LYS A 54 -0.22 -44.04 17.29
CA LYS A 54 -0.38 -44.43 15.88
C LYS A 54 -1.80 -44.17 15.39
N SER A 55 -2.82 -44.56 16.15
CA SER A 55 -4.23 -44.33 15.78
C SER A 55 -4.54 -42.84 15.73
N SER A 56 -4.11 -42.05 16.71
CA SER A 56 -4.34 -40.60 16.75
C SER A 56 -3.57 -39.85 15.63
N ILE A 57 -2.33 -40.27 15.35
CA ILE A 57 -1.55 -39.70 14.25
C ILE A 57 -2.22 -40.02 12.92
N ASN A 58 -2.71 -41.22 12.69
CA ASN A 58 -3.39 -41.60 11.46
C ASN A 58 -4.70 -40.78 11.25
N GLU A 59 -5.50 -40.57 12.29
CA GLU A 59 -6.69 -39.74 12.20
C GLU A 59 -6.34 -38.26 11.91
N ILE A 60 -5.33 -37.73 12.57
CA ILE A 60 -4.85 -36.35 12.34
C ILE A 60 -4.29 -36.19 10.92
N LEU A 61 -3.48 -37.15 10.48
CA LEU A 61 -2.85 -37.09 9.15
C LEU A 61 -3.90 -37.24 8.04
N ALA A 62 -4.85 -38.19 8.19
CA ALA A 62 -5.92 -38.39 7.21
C ALA A 62 -6.92 -37.22 7.13
N GLY A 63 -7.12 -36.47 8.21
CA GLY A 63 -8.02 -35.33 8.24
C GLY A 63 -7.41 -33.99 7.85
N LEU A 64 -6.07 -33.87 7.94
CA LEU A 64 -5.36 -32.61 7.71
C LEU A 64 -4.56 -32.55 6.39
N TYR A 65 -4.20 -33.70 5.85
CA TYR A 65 -3.31 -33.81 4.69
C TYR A 65 -3.87 -34.72 3.61
N ASP A 66 -3.55 -34.41 2.36
CA ASP A 66 -4.07 -35.15 1.21
C ASP A 66 -3.23 -36.43 0.93
N SER A 67 -1.95 -36.43 1.31
CA SER A 67 -1.08 -37.59 1.23
C SER A 67 0.04 -37.53 2.26
N VAL A 68 0.35 -38.68 2.85
CA VAL A 68 1.52 -38.88 3.72
C VAL A 68 2.26 -40.10 3.24
N ARG A 69 3.53 -39.92 2.92
CA ARG A 69 4.39 -40.98 2.41
C ARG A 69 5.76 -40.96 3.08
N ILE A 70 6.44 -42.08 3.08
CA ILE A 70 7.80 -42.21 3.57
C ILE A 70 8.72 -42.42 2.36
N ILE A 71 9.77 -41.63 2.26
CA ILE A 71 10.72 -41.66 1.15
C ILE A 71 12.06 -42.16 1.68
N GLU A 72 12.59 -43.22 1.08
CA GLU A 72 13.98 -43.63 1.26
C GLU A 72 14.86 -42.80 0.33
N VAL A 73 15.76 -41.97 0.92
CA VAL A 73 16.45 -40.94 0.13
C VAL A 73 17.46 -41.50 -0.87
N LYS A 74 18.04 -42.66 -0.60
CA LYS A 74 19.07 -43.29 -1.44
C LYS A 74 18.49 -43.97 -2.68
N THR A 75 17.39 -44.71 -2.51
CA THR A 75 16.78 -45.53 -3.56
C THR A 75 15.66 -44.78 -4.29
N HIS A 76 15.14 -43.71 -3.71
CA HIS A 76 13.91 -43.02 -4.10
C HIS A 76 12.62 -43.85 -3.95
N ASP A 77 12.73 -45.00 -3.28
CA ASP A 77 11.57 -45.81 -2.94
C ASP A 77 10.61 -45.03 -2.07
N GLN A 78 9.31 -45.23 -2.29
CA GLN A 78 8.29 -44.66 -1.43
C GLN A 78 7.45 -45.76 -0.77
N TYR A 79 7.02 -45.42 0.43
CA TYR A 79 6.16 -46.23 1.23
C TYR A 79 4.96 -45.41 1.69
N VAL A 80 3.81 -46.00 1.77
CA VAL A 80 2.60 -45.38 2.31
C VAL A 80 2.20 -46.04 3.62
N LEU A 81 1.64 -45.24 4.54
CA LEU A 81 1.05 -45.74 5.75
C LEU A 81 -0.44 -46.05 5.44
N THR A 82 -0.79 -47.33 5.48
CA THR A 82 -2.17 -47.74 5.27
C THR A 82 -3.08 -47.36 6.44
N PRO A 83 -4.42 -47.26 6.27
CA PRO A 83 -5.34 -47.01 7.36
C PRO A 83 -5.26 -48.06 8.49
N SER A 84 -4.80 -49.28 8.19
CA SER A 84 -4.54 -50.32 9.17
C SER A 84 -3.24 -50.16 9.97
N GLY A 85 -2.47 -49.10 9.70
CA GLY A 85 -1.21 -48.82 10.36
C GLY A 85 -0.02 -49.63 9.83
N LYS A 86 -0.14 -50.30 8.68
CA LYS A 86 0.97 -50.98 8.02
C LYS A 86 1.68 -50.04 7.07
N ILE A 87 3.01 -50.22 6.99
CA ILE A 87 3.85 -49.52 6.01
C ILE A 87 4.01 -50.45 4.80
N GLU A 88 3.56 -50.01 3.64
CA GLU A 88 3.63 -50.76 2.41
C GLU A 88 4.46 -50.03 1.37
N LYS A 89 5.45 -50.78 0.75
CA LYS A 89 6.23 -50.22 -0.34
C LYS A 89 5.35 -50.10 -1.59
N GLN A 90 5.48 -48.98 -2.28
CA GLN A 90 4.81 -48.73 -3.55
C GLN A 90 5.75 -49.10 -4.69
N ASP A 91 5.17 -49.57 -5.80
CA ASP A 91 5.93 -49.94 -7.01
C ASP A 91 6.31 -48.76 -7.91
N ILE A 92 6.28 -47.54 -7.36
CA ILE A 92 6.65 -46.29 -8.05
C ILE A 92 7.67 -45.51 -7.21
N PHE A 93 8.56 -44.79 -7.90
CA PHE A 93 9.50 -43.89 -7.23
C PHE A 93 8.84 -42.58 -6.76
N CYS A 94 9.46 -41.93 -5.81
CA CYS A 94 8.89 -40.71 -5.18
C CYS A 94 8.66 -39.57 -6.18
N HIS A 95 9.41 -39.48 -7.28
CA HIS A 95 9.25 -38.46 -8.31
C HIS A 95 8.15 -38.77 -9.31
N GLU A 96 7.85 -40.06 -9.56
CA GLU A 96 6.75 -40.48 -10.41
C GLU A 96 5.37 -40.12 -9.85
N PHE A 97 5.28 -39.92 -8.53
CA PHE A 97 4.08 -39.35 -7.91
C PHE A 97 3.73 -37.96 -8.48
N TRP A 98 4.71 -37.25 -9.02
CA TRP A 98 4.57 -35.96 -9.66
C TRP A 98 4.65 -36.01 -11.18
N ASP A 99 4.39 -37.17 -11.79
CA ASP A 99 4.53 -37.44 -13.23
C ASP A 99 5.91 -37.01 -13.78
N ARG A 100 6.97 -37.34 -13.06
CA ARG A 100 8.35 -37.00 -13.43
C ARG A 100 9.18 -38.27 -13.70
N ASP A 101 9.85 -38.27 -14.81
CA ASP A 101 10.78 -39.37 -15.16
C ASP A 101 12.09 -39.29 -14.35
N ASP A 102 12.47 -38.10 -13.92
CA ASP A 102 13.71 -37.83 -13.20
C ASP A 102 13.49 -37.29 -11.78
N PRO A 103 14.44 -37.53 -10.83
CA PRO A 103 14.37 -36.98 -9.49
C PRO A 103 14.24 -35.47 -9.47
N CYS A 104 13.40 -34.95 -8.56
CA CYS A 104 13.09 -33.54 -8.44
C CYS A 104 14.34 -32.69 -8.22
N LYS A 105 14.54 -31.63 -9.02
CA LYS A 105 15.65 -30.65 -8.82
C LYS A 105 15.56 -29.97 -7.44
N ASN A 106 14.36 -29.59 -6.99
CA ASN A 106 14.09 -29.04 -5.66
C ASN A 106 13.46 -30.11 -4.73
N CYS A 107 14.20 -31.21 -4.50
CA CYS A 107 13.73 -32.34 -3.70
C CYS A 107 13.67 -31.97 -2.21
N VAL A 108 12.48 -31.96 -1.60
CA VAL A 108 12.29 -31.66 -0.18
C VAL A 108 12.95 -32.75 0.69
N ALA A 109 12.87 -34.01 0.29
CA ALA A 109 13.48 -35.13 1.02
C ALA A 109 15.00 -34.99 1.13
N ARG A 110 15.70 -34.72 0.01
CA ARG A 110 17.16 -34.47 0.03
C ARG A 110 17.54 -33.24 0.85
N ARG A 111 16.73 -32.17 0.81
CA ARG A 111 16.98 -30.96 1.61
C ARG A 111 16.80 -31.23 3.08
N SER A 112 15.76 -31.97 3.47
CA SER A 112 15.51 -32.36 4.87
C SER A 112 16.62 -33.24 5.42
N GLN A 113 17.11 -34.21 4.63
CA GLN A 113 18.26 -35.05 4.99
C GLN A 113 19.51 -34.20 5.22
N LYS A 114 19.84 -33.32 4.28
CA LYS A 114 21.03 -32.45 4.36
C LYS A 114 20.97 -31.48 5.53
N ALA A 115 19.81 -30.88 5.77
CA ALA A 115 19.57 -29.90 6.84
C ALA A 115 19.40 -30.59 8.22
N LYS A 116 19.19 -31.90 8.24
CA LYS A 116 18.80 -32.67 9.45
C LYS A 116 17.59 -32.05 10.17
N GLY A 117 16.65 -31.54 9.42
CA GLY A 117 15.48 -30.82 9.94
C GLY A 117 14.34 -30.73 8.94
N ILE A 118 13.23 -30.19 9.40
CA ILE A 118 12.03 -29.99 8.58
C ILE A 118 12.34 -29.02 7.43
N GLN A 119 11.94 -29.38 6.22
CA GLN A 119 12.01 -28.57 5.04
C GLN A 119 10.65 -28.55 4.35
N GLU A 120 10.34 -27.45 3.69
CA GLU A 120 9.08 -27.29 2.98
C GLU A 120 9.32 -26.79 1.55
N LYS A 121 8.39 -27.06 0.66
CA LYS A 121 8.31 -26.45 -0.69
C LYS A 121 6.87 -26.31 -1.10
N VAL A 122 6.63 -25.39 -2.02
CA VAL A 122 5.39 -25.32 -2.78
C VAL A 122 5.63 -26.00 -4.12
N GLU A 123 4.70 -26.85 -4.54
CA GLU A 123 4.72 -27.56 -5.82
C GLU A 123 3.44 -27.25 -6.57
N VAL A 124 3.55 -26.94 -7.87
CA VAL A 124 2.39 -26.76 -8.75
C VAL A 124 2.29 -28.00 -9.65
N TYR A 125 1.16 -28.68 -9.58
CA TYR A 125 0.94 -29.91 -10.31
C TYR A 125 -0.53 -30.01 -10.73
N HIS A 126 -0.82 -30.27 -12.02
CA HIS A 126 -2.16 -30.35 -12.59
C HIS A 126 -3.10 -29.21 -12.16
N ASN A 127 -2.64 -27.96 -12.30
CA ASN A 127 -3.42 -26.77 -11.93
C ASN A 127 -3.77 -26.65 -10.43
N LYS A 128 -3.11 -27.41 -9.58
CA LYS A 128 -3.24 -27.38 -8.14
C LYS A 128 -1.93 -26.95 -7.49
N VAL A 129 -2.04 -26.32 -6.33
CA VAL A 129 -0.91 -25.86 -5.53
C VAL A 129 -0.81 -26.72 -4.28
N TYR A 130 0.34 -27.36 -4.10
CA TYR A 130 0.59 -28.25 -2.97
C TYR A 130 1.69 -27.70 -2.07
N LEU A 131 1.43 -27.68 -0.76
CA LEU A 131 2.48 -27.56 0.24
C LEU A 131 3.04 -28.96 0.52
N VAL A 132 4.34 -29.11 0.37
CA VAL A 132 5.05 -30.37 0.62
C VAL A 132 6.05 -30.16 1.74
N VAL A 133 5.90 -30.91 2.83
CA VAL A 133 6.74 -30.83 4.01
C VAL A 133 7.51 -32.13 4.19
N GLY A 134 8.83 -32.07 4.32
CA GLY A 134 9.70 -33.20 4.58
C GLY A 134 10.20 -33.21 6.03
N LEU A 135 9.98 -34.28 6.74
CA LEU A 135 10.43 -34.51 8.12
C LEU A 135 11.42 -35.68 8.15
N PRO A 136 12.70 -35.47 8.51
CA PRO A 136 13.69 -36.55 8.59
C PRO A 136 13.43 -37.45 9.80
N ILE A 137 13.52 -38.77 9.56
CA ILE A 137 13.48 -39.84 10.58
C ILE A 137 14.66 -40.77 10.36
N ALA A 138 14.99 -41.59 11.36
CA ALA A 138 16.09 -42.55 11.28
C ALA A 138 17.39 -41.91 10.77
N ASP A 139 17.87 -40.85 11.44
CA ASP A 139 19.07 -40.08 11.10
C ASP A 139 19.07 -39.52 9.68
N GLY A 140 17.88 -39.36 9.07
CA GLY A 140 17.69 -38.80 7.73
C GLY A 140 17.80 -39.85 6.61
N GLU A 141 17.86 -41.13 6.91
CA GLU A 141 17.78 -42.19 5.91
C GLU A 141 16.39 -42.24 5.25
N TYR A 142 15.36 -41.98 6.04
CA TYR A 142 13.96 -41.87 5.61
C TYR A 142 13.40 -40.46 5.89
N ILE A 143 12.52 -40.00 5.03
CA ILE A 143 11.81 -38.73 5.17
C ILE A 143 10.31 -38.99 5.15
N ILE A 144 9.59 -38.57 6.18
CA ILE A 144 8.13 -38.46 6.09
C ILE A 144 7.82 -37.23 5.24
N GLU A 145 7.20 -37.44 4.11
CA GLU A 145 6.76 -36.36 3.22
C GLU A 145 5.24 -36.22 3.34
N ILE A 146 4.82 -35.01 3.71
CA ILE A 146 3.43 -34.65 3.92
C ILE A 146 3.03 -33.71 2.79
N VAL A 147 1.94 -34.01 2.10
CA VAL A 147 1.44 -33.25 0.95
C VAL A 147 0.05 -32.68 1.29
N LYS A 148 -0.11 -31.39 1.14
CA LYS A 148 -1.39 -30.67 1.35
C LYS A 148 -1.76 -29.86 0.13
N ASP A 149 -2.95 -30.08 -0.42
CA ASP A 149 -3.54 -29.20 -1.42
C ASP A 149 -3.90 -27.85 -0.75
N ILE A 150 -3.27 -26.78 -1.19
CA ILE A 150 -3.48 -25.44 -0.70
C ILE A 150 -4.05 -24.52 -1.79
N THR A 151 -4.59 -25.09 -2.86
CA THR A 151 -5.08 -24.35 -4.03
C THR A 151 -6.14 -23.31 -3.62
N GLU A 152 -7.14 -23.72 -2.85
CA GLU A 152 -8.18 -22.80 -2.38
C GLU A 152 -7.63 -21.67 -1.52
N LEU A 153 -6.65 -21.95 -0.67
CA LEU A 153 -6.01 -20.95 0.17
C LEU A 153 -5.24 -19.91 -0.65
N VAL A 154 -4.52 -20.36 -1.68
CA VAL A 154 -3.74 -19.49 -2.57
C VAL A 154 -4.68 -18.63 -3.41
N THR A 155 -5.70 -19.23 -4.02
CA THR A 155 -6.67 -18.50 -4.85
C THR A 155 -7.49 -17.50 -4.05
N ALA A 156 -7.94 -17.85 -2.85
CA ALA A 156 -8.63 -16.92 -1.96
C ALA A 156 -7.76 -15.73 -1.55
N ARG A 157 -6.46 -15.96 -1.30
CA ARG A 157 -5.51 -14.89 -0.99
C ARG A 157 -5.31 -13.94 -2.17
N GLU A 158 -5.14 -14.46 -3.38
CA GLU A 158 -4.98 -13.66 -4.59
C GLU A 158 -6.22 -12.80 -4.85
N GLU A 159 -7.41 -13.37 -4.69
CA GLU A 159 -8.68 -12.64 -4.82
C GLU A 159 -8.80 -11.49 -3.81
N ILE A 160 -8.48 -11.74 -2.53
CA ILE A 160 -8.48 -10.72 -1.49
C ILE A 160 -7.48 -9.60 -1.82
N MET A 161 -6.28 -9.94 -2.27
CA MET A 161 -5.28 -8.94 -2.67
C MET A 161 -5.77 -8.08 -3.83
N PHE A 162 -6.35 -8.69 -4.86
CA PHE A 162 -6.93 -7.97 -5.99
C PHE A 162 -8.06 -7.02 -5.56
N GLN A 163 -9.00 -7.50 -4.72
CA GLN A 163 -10.08 -6.68 -4.19
C GLN A 163 -9.57 -5.51 -3.34
N CYS A 164 -8.51 -5.72 -2.55
CA CYS A 164 -7.88 -4.66 -1.78
C CYS A 164 -7.26 -3.58 -2.69
N GLU A 165 -6.63 -3.95 -3.79
CA GLU A 165 -6.06 -2.99 -4.76
C GLU A 165 -7.15 -2.19 -5.47
N VAL A 166 -8.22 -2.85 -5.91
CA VAL A 166 -9.39 -2.19 -6.52
C VAL A 166 -10.04 -1.20 -5.56
N LEU A 167 -10.25 -1.62 -4.31
CA LEU A 167 -10.86 -0.75 -3.29
C LEU A 167 -9.97 0.45 -2.96
N ARG A 168 -8.65 0.27 -2.89
CA ARG A 168 -7.70 1.38 -2.71
C ARG A 168 -7.79 2.38 -3.85
N ALA A 169 -7.79 1.91 -5.10
CA ALA A 169 -7.92 2.80 -6.26
C ALA A 169 -9.24 3.58 -6.25
N GLN A 170 -10.35 2.93 -5.87
CA GLN A 170 -11.65 3.60 -5.73
C GLN A 170 -11.65 4.66 -4.61
N LEU A 171 -11.06 4.34 -3.45
CA LEU A 171 -10.92 5.29 -2.35
C LEU A 171 -10.05 6.49 -2.71
N GLU A 172 -8.96 6.28 -3.45
CA GLU A 172 -8.12 7.37 -3.96
C GLU A 172 -8.88 8.26 -4.95
N GLN A 173 -9.67 7.68 -5.83
CA GLN A 173 -10.50 8.44 -6.77
C GLN A 173 -11.58 9.26 -6.07
N VAL A 174 -12.29 8.67 -5.09
CA VAL A 174 -13.29 9.39 -4.28
C VAL A 174 -12.61 10.48 -3.44
N ALA A 175 -11.46 10.21 -2.85
CA ALA A 175 -10.69 11.19 -2.10
C ALA A 175 -10.26 12.37 -3.00
N GLN A 176 -9.79 12.10 -4.23
CA GLN A 176 -9.42 13.18 -5.16
C GLN A 176 -10.59 14.10 -5.46
N THR A 177 -11.80 13.57 -5.70
CA THR A 177 -12.99 14.41 -5.92
C THR A 177 -13.38 15.22 -4.68
N ALA A 178 -13.13 14.70 -3.47
CA ALA A 178 -13.40 15.41 -2.22
C ALA A 178 -12.46 16.60 -1.97
N TYR A 179 -11.30 16.67 -2.65
CA TYR A 179 -10.32 17.74 -2.49
C TYR A 179 -10.37 18.81 -3.60
N VAL A 180 -11.22 18.65 -4.60
CA VAL A 180 -11.34 19.59 -5.71
C VAL A 180 -12.46 20.58 -5.44
N ASP A 181 -12.24 21.86 -5.73
CA ASP A 181 -13.29 22.90 -5.74
C ASP A 181 -14.13 22.78 -7.01
N ALA A 182 -15.43 22.60 -6.85
CA ALA A 182 -16.35 22.34 -7.96
C ALA A 182 -16.47 23.51 -8.95
N LEU A 183 -16.21 24.75 -8.52
CA LEU A 183 -16.28 25.92 -9.38
C LEU A 183 -15.02 26.10 -10.23
N THR A 184 -13.87 25.98 -9.59
CA THR A 184 -12.59 26.37 -10.19
C THR A 184 -11.76 25.20 -10.73
N GLY A 185 -12.05 23.98 -10.28
CA GLY A 185 -11.33 22.76 -10.68
C GLY A 185 -9.94 22.58 -10.06
N ILE A 186 -9.47 23.53 -9.24
CA ILE A 186 -8.25 23.40 -8.45
C ILE A 186 -8.58 22.79 -7.08
N TRP A 187 -7.55 22.56 -6.24
CA TRP A 187 -7.78 22.00 -4.92
C TRP A 187 -8.65 22.92 -4.04
N ASN A 188 -9.43 22.36 -3.13
CA ASN A 188 -10.21 23.09 -2.14
C ASN A 188 -9.46 23.18 -0.80
N ARG A 189 -10.02 23.93 0.16
CA ARG A 189 -9.46 24.15 1.49
C ARG A 189 -9.14 22.85 2.25
N ARG A 190 -9.95 21.81 2.05
CA ARG A 190 -9.75 20.51 2.70
C ARG A 190 -8.41 19.86 2.30
N TYR A 191 -7.89 20.13 1.10
CA TYR A 191 -6.55 19.71 0.70
C TYR A 191 -5.48 20.26 1.64
N ILE A 192 -5.59 21.53 2.05
CA ILE A 192 -4.64 22.15 2.99
C ILE A 192 -4.75 21.50 4.38
N GLU A 193 -5.98 21.27 4.85
CA GLU A 193 -6.22 20.73 6.20
C GLU A 193 -5.75 19.27 6.34
N GLU A 194 -5.94 18.43 5.32
CA GLU A 194 -5.70 16.98 5.41
C GLU A 194 -4.42 16.50 4.69
N ARG A 195 -4.00 17.15 3.60
CA ARG A 195 -2.87 16.69 2.77
C ARG A 195 -1.59 17.48 2.97
N PHE A 196 -1.70 18.78 3.14
CA PHE A 196 -0.51 19.64 3.23
C PHE A 196 0.36 19.34 4.46
N PRO A 197 -0.14 18.96 5.66
CA PRO A 197 0.72 18.55 6.78
C PRO A 197 1.69 17.42 6.42
N GLY A 198 1.21 16.41 5.67
CA GLY A 198 2.05 15.31 5.19
C GLY A 198 3.12 15.76 4.17
N VAL A 199 2.75 16.69 3.28
CA VAL A 199 3.69 17.27 2.30
C VAL A 199 4.79 18.08 3.00
N LEU A 200 4.42 18.90 3.99
CA LEU A 200 5.36 19.70 4.76
C LEU A 200 6.33 18.82 5.56
N HIS A 201 5.83 17.80 6.25
CA HIS A 201 6.65 16.85 7.00
C HIS A 201 7.64 16.10 6.08
N LYS A 202 7.19 15.69 4.90
CA LYS A 202 8.07 15.05 3.89
C LYS A 202 9.14 16.02 3.39
N ALA A 203 8.79 17.29 3.17
CA ALA A 203 9.75 18.32 2.77
C ALA A 203 10.84 18.49 3.84
N ASP A 204 10.44 18.63 5.09
CA ASP A 204 11.35 18.77 6.24
C ASP A 204 12.31 17.58 6.34
N SER A 205 11.81 16.36 6.23
CA SER A 205 12.61 15.14 6.31
C SER A 205 13.65 15.01 5.19
N LEU A 206 13.40 15.65 4.04
CA LEU A 206 14.28 15.68 2.86
C LEU A 206 15.14 16.97 2.77
N GLY A 207 15.04 17.88 3.75
CA GLY A 207 15.73 19.17 3.71
C GLY A 207 15.24 20.09 2.57
N LYS A 208 14.01 19.91 2.10
CA LYS A 208 13.41 20.69 1.01
C LYS A 208 12.66 21.90 1.54
N LYS A 209 12.82 23.03 0.86
CA LYS A 209 12.11 24.28 1.23
C LYS A 209 10.71 24.29 0.64
N VAL A 210 9.76 24.84 1.40
CA VAL A 210 8.36 25.05 0.99
C VAL A 210 8.05 26.53 1.06
N ALA A 211 7.30 27.05 0.09
CA ALA A 211 6.74 28.38 0.16
C ALA A 211 5.21 28.34 0.04
N VAL A 212 4.52 29.18 0.78
CA VAL A 212 3.07 29.31 0.74
C VAL A 212 2.71 30.76 0.39
N PHE A 213 1.78 30.91 -0.55
CA PHE A 213 1.19 32.18 -0.92
C PHE A 213 -0.26 32.20 -0.46
N MET A 214 -0.68 33.23 0.25
CA MET A 214 -2.07 33.62 0.39
C MET A 214 -2.37 34.68 -0.65
N VAL A 215 -3.39 34.47 -1.47
CA VAL A 215 -3.76 35.30 -2.62
C VAL A 215 -5.21 35.69 -2.50
N ASP A 216 -5.51 36.96 -2.69
CA ASP A 216 -6.89 37.48 -2.63
C ASP A 216 -7.15 38.43 -3.82
N ILE A 217 -8.34 38.31 -4.41
CA ILE A 217 -8.73 39.17 -5.54
C ILE A 217 -9.13 40.53 -5.03
N ASP A 218 -8.36 41.54 -5.39
CA ASP A 218 -8.60 42.92 -4.96
C ASP A 218 -9.96 43.41 -5.43
N HIS A 219 -10.75 43.95 -4.51
CA HIS A 219 -12.07 44.55 -4.77
C HIS A 219 -13.08 43.55 -5.41
N PHE A 220 -12.97 42.22 -5.18
CA PHE A 220 -13.85 41.24 -5.76
C PHE A 220 -15.34 41.48 -5.49
N LYS A 221 -15.66 42.01 -4.31
CA LYS A 221 -17.03 42.41 -3.99
C LYS A 221 -17.58 43.42 -5.02
N VAL A 222 -16.78 44.40 -5.45
CA VAL A 222 -17.20 45.40 -6.45
C VAL A 222 -17.51 44.71 -7.79
N VAL A 223 -16.75 43.69 -8.16
CA VAL A 223 -17.02 42.86 -9.36
C VAL A 223 -18.39 42.20 -9.23
N ASN A 224 -18.67 41.55 -8.10
CA ASN A 224 -19.96 40.89 -7.85
C ASN A 224 -21.13 41.87 -7.85
N ASP A 225 -20.95 43.02 -7.16
CA ASP A 225 -21.99 44.06 -7.06
C ASP A 225 -22.27 44.70 -8.45
N THR A 226 -21.27 44.78 -9.31
CA THR A 226 -21.41 45.43 -10.64
C THR A 226 -21.91 44.46 -11.71
N TYR A 227 -21.42 43.22 -11.71
CA TYR A 227 -21.64 42.26 -12.83
C TYR A 227 -22.43 41.02 -12.40
N GLY A 228 -22.79 40.91 -11.12
CA GLY A 228 -23.48 39.76 -10.56
C GLY A 228 -22.56 38.57 -10.25
N HIS A 229 -23.04 37.67 -9.39
CA HIS A 229 -22.26 36.52 -8.89
C HIS A 229 -21.84 35.54 -9.98
N THR A 230 -22.66 35.30 -10.99
CA THR A 230 -22.35 34.42 -12.12
C THR A 230 -21.11 34.89 -12.90
N ASN A 231 -20.98 36.18 -13.06
CA ASN A 231 -19.83 36.80 -13.73
C ASN A 231 -18.61 36.83 -12.79
N GLY A 232 -18.82 37.01 -11.49
CA GLY A 232 -17.77 36.82 -10.47
C GLY A 232 -17.20 35.40 -10.49
N ASP A 233 -18.03 34.39 -10.69
CA ASP A 233 -17.59 33.01 -10.83
C ASP A 233 -16.65 32.79 -12.02
N GLU A 234 -16.88 33.51 -13.15
CA GLU A 234 -15.94 33.42 -14.28
C GLU A 234 -14.58 34.07 -13.96
N VAL A 235 -14.59 35.18 -13.20
CA VAL A 235 -13.35 35.78 -12.68
C VAL A 235 -12.59 34.78 -11.79
N LEU A 236 -13.27 34.09 -10.87
CA LEU A 236 -12.67 33.06 -10.02
C LEU A 236 -12.07 31.92 -10.84
N ARG A 237 -12.80 31.42 -11.85
CA ARG A 237 -12.29 30.36 -12.75
C ARG A 237 -11.05 30.84 -13.52
N ARG A 238 -11.02 32.08 -13.93
CA ARG A 238 -9.89 32.64 -14.68
C ARG A 238 -8.65 32.79 -13.83
N VAL A 239 -8.80 33.34 -12.64
CA VAL A 239 -7.71 33.45 -11.66
C VAL A 239 -7.17 32.07 -11.29
N ALA A 240 -8.02 31.12 -10.98
CA ALA A 240 -7.61 29.76 -10.69
C ALA A 240 -6.77 29.11 -11.82
N ARG A 241 -7.19 29.29 -13.07
CA ARG A 241 -6.43 28.82 -14.24
C ARG A 241 -5.05 29.46 -14.34
N ILE A 242 -4.93 30.77 -14.06
CA ILE A 242 -3.63 31.45 -14.07
C ILE A 242 -2.75 30.93 -12.95
N LEU A 243 -3.29 30.76 -11.75
CA LEU A 243 -2.55 30.18 -10.63
C LEU A 243 -2.02 28.78 -10.96
N GLN A 244 -2.88 27.91 -11.48
CA GLN A 244 -2.51 26.53 -11.82
C GLN A 244 -1.46 26.45 -12.95
N ARG A 245 -1.55 27.33 -13.97
CA ARG A 245 -0.55 27.39 -15.06
C ARG A 245 0.76 28.06 -14.64
N GLY A 246 0.69 28.87 -13.62
CA GLY A 246 1.86 29.58 -13.06
C GLY A 246 2.78 28.75 -12.21
N ILE A 247 2.43 27.48 -11.92
CA ILE A 247 3.15 26.58 -11.02
C ILE A 247 3.45 25.24 -11.71
N ARG A 248 4.30 24.42 -11.09
CA ARG A 248 4.69 23.08 -11.60
C ARG A 248 3.67 22.03 -11.18
N GLY A 249 3.68 20.85 -11.83
CA GLY A 249 2.78 19.75 -11.49
C GLY A 249 2.93 19.17 -10.08
N GLN A 250 4.05 19.41 -9.41
CA GLN A 250 4.28 19.01 -8.01
C GLN A 250 3.78 20.05 -7.00
N ASP A 251 3.49 21.27 -7.44
CA ASP A 251 2.99 22.37 -6.62
C ASP A 251 1.46 22.32 -6.56
N ALA A 252 0.84 23.04 -5.64
CA ALA A 252 -0.61 23.04 -5.49
C ALA A 252 -1.19 24.45 -5.55
N ALA A 253 -2.25 24.62 -6.36
CA ALA A 253 -3.14 25.77 -6.30
C ALA A 253 -4.44 25.34 -5.62
N VAL A 254 -4.89 26.11 -4.65
CA VAL A 254 -6.01 25.78 -3.76
C VAL A 254 -6.95 26.97 -3.69
N ARG A 255 -8.24 26.76 -3.78
CA ARG A 255 -9.24 27.76 -3.39
C ARG A 255 -9.47 27.65 -1.89
N TYR A 256 -9.01 28.63 -1.16
CA TYR A 256 -9.04 28.64 0.31
C TYR A 256 -10.37 29.11 0.89
N GLY A 257 -10.99 30.10 0.25
CA GLY A 257 -12.28 30.68 0.62
C GLY A 257 -13.00 31.27 -0.60
N GLY A 258 -13.97 32.14 -0.40
CA GLY A 258 -14.77 32.75 -1.47
C GLY A 258 -13.94 33.27 -2.65
N GLU A 259 -13.11 34.29 -2.38
CA GLU A 259 -12.22 34.96 -3.33
C GLU A 259 -10.74 34.80 -2.99
N GLU A 260 -10.46 33.94 -1.98
CA GLU A 260 -9.13 33.68 -1.48
C GLU A 260 -8.58 32.38 -2.06
N PHE A 261 -7.31 32.42 -2.43
CA PHE A 261 -6.57 31.27 -2.94
C PHE A 261 -5.29 31.06 -2.14
N CYS A 262 -4.81 29.83 -2.15
CA CYS A 262 -3.52 29.49 -1.59
C CYS A 262 -2.69 28.77 -2.64
N VAL A 263 -1.41 29.10 -2.76
CA VAL A 263 -0.44 28.38 -3.59
C VAL A 263 0.64 27.79 -2.71
N ILE A 264 0.94 26.53 -2.91
CA ILE A 264 1.98 25.80 -2.18
C ILE A 264 3.05 25.39 -3.18
N LEU A 265 4.26 25.88 -2.99
CA LEU A 265 5.43 25.52 -3.81
C LEU A 265 6.33 24.58 -3.02
N TYR A 266 6.74 23.50 -3.67
CA TYR A 266 7.62 22.50 -3.09
C TYR A 266 9.02 22.60 -3.71
N ASP A 267 10.06 22.45 -2.86
CA ASP A 267 11.48 22.50 -3.27
C ASP A 267 11.83 23.76 -4.06
N VAL A 268 11.65 24.93 -3.43
CA VAL A 268 11.84 26.23 -4.04
C VAL A 268 12.68 27.14 -3.16
N SER A 269 13.57 27.95 -3.74
CA SER A 269 14.26 29.01 -2.99
C SER A 269 13.34 30.23 -2.80
N GLU A 270 13.69 31.08 -1.83
CA GLU A 270 12.92 32.29 -1.55
C GLU A 270 12.84 33.23 -2.75
N GLU A 271 13.97 33.43 -3.42
CA GLU A 271 14.06 34.29 -4.61
C GLU A 271 13.16 33.79 -5.73
N VAL A 272 13.19 32.49 -6.01
CA VAL A 272 12.37 31.89 -7.06
C VAL A 272 10.88 31.94 -6.68
N ALA A 273 10.54 31.69 -5.42
CA ALA A 273 9.17 31.79 -4.95
C ALA A 273 8.60 33.21 -5.13
N VAL A 274 9.36 34.24 -4.76
CA VAL A 274 8.97 35.65 -4.97
C VAL A 274 8.80 35.97 -6.45
N GLN A 275 9.71 35.51 -7.30
CA GLN A 275 9.59 35.70 -8.77
C GLN A 275 8.32 35.01 -9.33
N ILE A 276 7.97 33.82 -8.83
CA ILE A 276 6.73 33.13 -9.22
C ILE A 276 5.51 33.95 -8.77
N ALA A 277 5.49 34.46 -7.52
CA ALA A 277 4.41 35.25 -7.00
C ALA A 277 4.19 36.53 -7.82
N GLU A 278 5.26 37.28 -8.13
CA GLU A 278 5.19 38.50 -8.96
C GLU A 278 4.73 38.18 -10.40
N ARG A 279 5.23 37.12 -11.00
CA ARG A 279 4.79 36.70 -12.32
C ARG A 279 3.28 36.39 -12.35
N ILE A 280 2.77 35.67 -11.35
CA ILE A 280 1.35 35.36 -11.20
C ILE A 280 0.54 36.66 -11.06
N ARG A 281 0.95 37.55 -10.16
CA ARG A 281 0.31 38.86 -9.95
C ARG A 281 0.22 39.64 -11.26
N GLU A 282 1.33 39.76 -11.99
CA GLU A 282 1.35 40.46 -13.27
C GLU A 282 0.48 39.81 -14.32
N GLN A 283 0.49 38.49 -14.44
CA GLN A 283 -0.37 37.77 -15.38
C GLN A 283 -1.85 38.04 -15.10
N ILE A 284 -2.28 38.00 -13.84
CA ILE A 284 -3.66 38.29 -13.45
C ILE A 284 -4.00 39.75 -13.77
N SER A 285 -3.13 40.71 -13.45
CA SER A 285 -3.39 42.14 -13.69
C SER A 285 -3.48 42.51 -15.18
N ARG A 286 -2.86 41.72 -16.08
CA ARG A 286 -2.88 41.91 -17.52
C ARG A 286 -4.00 41.13 -18.22
N GLU A 287 -4.63 40.19 -17.53
CA GLU A 287 -5.67 39.34 -18.09
C GLU A 287 -6.94 40.13 -18.37
N GLU A 288 -7.43 40.02 -19.62
CA GLU A 288 -8.69 40.63 -20.04
C GLU A 288 -9.80 39.57 -19.96
N ILE A 289 -10.66 39.69 -18.97
CA ILE A 289 -11.81 38.81 -18.78
C ILE A 289 -13.01 39.45 -19.50
N ILE A 290 -13.59 38.74 -20.46
CA ILE A 290 -14.75 39.27 -21.19
C ILE A 290 -16.02 38.91 -20.40
N ILE A 291 -16.70 39.94 -19.91
CA ILE A 291 -17.95 39.84 -19.17
C ILE A 291 -19.00 40.68 -19.93
N GLU A 292 -20.07 40.07 -20.43
CA GLU A 292 -21.13 40.74 -21.17
C GLU A 292 -20.61 41.64 -22.31
N GLY A 293 -19.56 41.18 -23.01
CA GLY A 293 -18.92 41.94 -24.12
C GLY A 293 -17.99 43.05 -23.66
N ARG A 294 -17.80 43.25 -22.33
CA ARG A 294 -16.91 44.27 -21.77
C ARG A 294 -15.62 43.60 -21.25
N LYS A 295 -14.51 44.32 -21.40
CA LYS A 295 -13.21 43.89 -20.82
C LYS A 295 -13.14 44.31 -19.37
N VAL A 296 -13.05 43.33 -18.47
CA VAL A 296 -12.86 43.53 -17.03
C VAL A 296 -11.45 43.05 -16.65
N ARG A 297 -10.77 43.84 -15.87
CA ARG A 297 -9.45 43.48 -15.29
C ARG A 297 -9.56 43.47 -13.77
N VAL A 298 -8.90 42.50 -13.15
CA VAL A 298 -8.76 42.40 -11.69
C VAL A 298 -7.29 42.36 -11.32
N THR A 299 -6.99 42.72 -10.11
CA THR A 299 -5.66 42.53 -9.53
C THR A 299 -5.74 41.61 -8.34
N VAL A 300 -4.60 41.13 -7.86
CA VAL A 300 -4.48 40.33 -6.65
C VAL A 300 -3.40 40.89 -5.74
N SER A 301 -3.65 40.80 -4.44
CA SER A 301 -2.63 40.95 -3.42
C SER A 301 -2.14 39.58 -2.99
N ILE A 302 -0.85 39.44 -2.74
CA ILE A 302 -0.21 38.15 -2.40
C ILE A 302 0.67 38.33 -1.17
N GLY A 303 0.45 37.51 -0.14
CA GLY A 303 1.35 37.35 0.99
C GLY A 303 2.12 36.05 0.87
N VAL A 304 3.44 36.09 0.98
CA VAL A 304 4.31 34.93 0.84
C VAL A 304 4.96 34.58 2.18
N ALA A 305 4.92 33.31 2.55
CA ALA A 305 5.63 32.77 3.70
C ALA A 305 6.51 31.58 3.30
N PHE A 306 7.59 31.40 4.02
CA PHE A 306 8.56 30.32 3.78
C PHE A 306 8.55 29.34 4.94
N GLY A 307 8.54 28.03 4.61
CA GLY A 307 8.62 26.96 5.59
C GLY A 307 10.03 26.83 6.13
N GLU A 308 10.13 26.86 7.45
CA GLU A 308 11.33 26.53 8.20
C GLU A 308 11.15 25.14 8.85
N PRO A 309 12.22 24.39 9.09
CA PRO A 309 12.12 23.09 9.74
C PRO A 309 11.35 23.15 11.06
N GLY A 310 10.35 22.30 11.22
CA GLY A 310 9.50 22.23 12.41
C GLY A 310 8.41 23.31 12.48
N LEU A 311 8.22 24.14 11.45
CA LEU A 311 7.12 25.09 11.38
C LEU A 311 5.80 24.38 11.05
N SER A 312 4.72 24.64 11.82
CA SER A 312 3.42 24.05 11.52
C SER A 312 2.72 24.75 10.35
N VAL A 313 1.79 24.03 9.69
CA VAL A 313 0.99 24.55 8.58
C VAL A 313 0.23 25.83 8.99
N GLU A 314 -0.34 25.85 10.20
CA GLU A 314 -1.12 26.98 10.72
C GLU A 314 -0.26 28.24 10.85
N LYS A 315 0.97 28.10 11.37
CA LYS A 315 1.90 29.23 11.50
C LYS A 315 2.35 29.76 10.15
N LEU A 316 2.58 28.84 9.19
CA LEU A 316 2.98 29.19 7.83
C LEU A 316 1.86 29.97 7.12
N LEU A 317 0.62 29.47 7.20
CA LEU A 317 -0.56 30.14 6.66
C LEU A 317 -0.80 31.50 7.34
N ALA A 318 -0.73 31.56 8.66
CA ALA A 318 -0.93 32.81 9.41
C ALA A 318 0.11 33.89 9.04
N THR A 319 1.36 33.47 8.77
CA THR A 319 2.38 34.43 8.30
C THR A 319 2.08 34.93 6.88
N ALA A 320 1.66 34.06 5.97
CA ALA A 320 1.27 34.47 4.63
C ALA A 320 0.04 35.37 4.65
N ASP A 321 -0.96 35.08 5.48
CA ASP A 321 -2.17 35.87 5.63
C ASP A 321 -1.87 37.27 6.18
N ARG A 322 -1.05 37.39 7.22
CA ARG A 322 -0.61 38.69 7.76
C ARG A 322 0.08 39.52 6.67
N ARG A 323 0.92 38.94 5.85
CA ARG A 323 1.61 39.61 4.72
C ARG A 323 0.63 40.00 3.61
N LEU A 324 -0.36 39.17 3.32
CA LEU A 324 -1.45 39.51 2.40
C LEU A 324 -2.21 40.73 2.88
N TYR A 325 -2.60 40.75 4.19
CA TYR A 325 -3.29 41.87 4.78
C TYR A 325 -2.45 43.16 4.66
N ARG A 326 -1.15 43.08 4.94
CA ARG A 326 -0.24 44.21 4.75
C ARG A 326 -0.17 44.67 3.29
N GLY A 327 -0.19 43.75 2.32
CA GLY A 327 -0.26 44.09 0.90
C GLY A 327 -1.52 44.88 0.55
N LYS A 328 -2.67 44.49 1.11
CA LYS A 328 -3.93 45.22 0.93
C LYS A 328 -3.88 46.65 1.53
N GLU A 329 -3.29 46.84 2.72
CA GLU A 329 -3.10 48.14 3.36
C GLU A 329 -2.18 49.07 2.54
N LEU A 330 -1.11 48.54 1.99
CA LEU A 330 -0.12 49.30 1.22
C LEU A 330 -0.62 49.72 -0.18
N GLY A 331 -1.87 49.44 -0.54
CA GLY A 331 -2.48 49.88 -1.80
C GLY A 331 -2.76 48.78 -2.79
N ARG A 332 -2.76 47.53 -2.37
CA ARG A 332 -3.11 46.32 -3.19
C ARG A 332 -2.19 46.06 -4.38
N ASN A 333 -2.55 45.10 -5.22
CA ASN A 333 -1.82 44.72 -6.45
C ASN A 333 -0.31 44.55 -6.22
N ARG A 334 0.08 43.77 -5.20
CA ARG A 334 1.48 43.57 -4.81
C ARG A 334 1.74 42.26 -4.12
N VAL A 335 3.02 41.91 -4.08
CA VAL A 335 3.53 40.79 -3.29
C VAL A 335 4.23 41.33 -2.05
N VAL A 336 3.91 40.76 -0.88
CA VAL A 336 4.59 41.03 0.39
C VAL A 336 5.15 39.72 0.92
N TRP A 337 6.47 39.68 1.15
CA TRP A 337 7.20 38.48 1.54
C TRP A 337 8.16 38.69 2.72
N ARG A 338 8.23 39.93 3.23
CA ARG A 338 8.99 40.30 4.44
C ARG A 338 8.12 41.16 5.33
N ASP A 339 8.37 41.06 6.61
CA ASP A 339 7.76 41.93 7.63
C ASP A 339 8.67 43.15 7.76
N GLU A 340 8.33 44.28 7.07
CA GLU A 340 8.96 45.60 7.21
C GLU A 340 8.04 46.50 8.02
#